data_17cc88146cfaa196f36e62b328500d51
#
_entry.id   17cc88146cfaa196f36e62b328500d51
#
_cell.length_a   1.000
_cell.length_b   1.000
_cell.length_c   1.000
_cell.angle_alpha   90.00
_cell.angle_beta   90.00
_cell.angle_gamma   90.00
#
_symmetry.space_group_name_H-M   'P 1'
#
loop_
_entity.id
_entity.type
_entity.pdbx_description
1 polymer ?
#
loop_
_entity_poly.entity_id
_entity_poly.type
_entity_poly.pdbx_seq_one_letter_code
_entity_poly.pdbx_strand_id
1 'polypeptide(L)'
;MDDTKRTECFASLYLWIVMNIIPNVPKFLLLFVRYSFIMDMKIWQMGGVSMGEVITVLSGKGGTGKTSVCAALACALAEENKRVLCIDCDVGLRNLDISLGLMQLGALNFVDVCQRGYELGYATDHPDYPSLRFLTAPVNFSAADVDQSSFVAMLMTAREDYDYILLDAPAGVDSGFLLATRYSDRILLVTNSDPAAMRDAKQTGEVLELMGKNQIRLIVNRVNRRYAAAVGLTIDDIMDHTALPLIGIVPEDLKVPLAAANGAPLLRFNRRSQAAAACRRIAKRLMGHPVPISL
;
A
#
# COMPACT_ATOMS: atom_id res chain seq x y z
N MET A 1 6.64 25.97 -31.36
CA MET A 1 7.81 25.86 -30.44
C MET A 1 7.60 24.59 -29.66
N ASP A 2 8.50 23.65 -29.88
CA ASP A 2 8.39 22.27 -29.45
C ASP A 2 8.19 22.19 -27.91
N ASP A 3 7.15 21.50 -27.45
CA ASP A 3 6.82 21.36 -26.01
C ASP A 3 7.99 20.78 -25.18
N THR A 4 8.85 20.01 -25.81
CA THR A 4 10.09 19.47 -25.22
C THR A 4 11.05 20.58 -24.78
N LYS A 5 11.27 21.59 -25.61
CA LYS A 5 12.15 22.74 -25.30
C LYS A 5 11.55 23.63 -24.21
N ARG A 6 10.23 23.70 -24.11
CA ARG A 6 9.53 24.49 -23.09
C ARG A 6 9.69 23.85 -21.71
N THR A 7 9.59 22.53 -21.64
CA THR A 7 9.73 21.75 -20.39
C THR A 7 11.18 21.77 -19.90
N GLU A 8 12.17 21.63 -20.78
CA GLU A 8 13.60 21.75 -20.43
C GLU A 8 13.96 23.16 -19.91
N CYS A 9 13.36 24.20 -20.49
CA CYS A 9 13.57 25.59 -20.05
C CYS A 9 12.96 25.84 -18.65
N PHE A 10 11.77 25.32 -18.36
CA PHE A 10 11.14 25.43 -17.03
C PHE A 10 11.93 24.65 -15.97
N ALA A 11 12.42 23.49 -16.29
CA ALA A 11 13.23 22.69 -15.40
C ALA A 11 14.57 23.32 -15.04
N SER A 12 15.25 23.85 -16.05
CA SER A 12 16.52 24.57 -15.85
C SER A 12 16.31 25.86 -15.04
N LEU A 13 15.19 26.56 -15.25
CA LEU A 13 14.82 27.74 -14.50
C LEU A 13 14.47 27.40 -13.03
N TYR A 14 13.74 26.32 -12.80
CA TYR A 14 13.38 25.87 -11.45
C TYR A 14 14.60 25.41 -10.64
N LEU A 15 15.50 24.63 -11.26
CA LEU A 15 16.78 24.23 -10.67
C LEU A 15 17.65 25.46 -10.36
N TRP A 16 17.70 26.44 -11.27
CA TRP A 16 18.45 27.67 -11.07
C TRP A 16 17.88 28.51 -9.91
N ILE A 17 16.55 28.60 -9.80
CA ILE A 17 15.84 29.28 -8.69
C ILE A 17 16.16 28.61 -7.36
N VAL A 18 16.03 27.28 -7.28
CA VAL A 18 16.29 26.51 -6.03
C VAL A 18 17.76 26.63 -5.62
N MET A 19 18.69 26.63 -6.57
CA MET A 19 20.13 26.72 -6.28
C MET A 19 20.63 28.12 -5.89
N ASN A 20 19.96 29.19 -6.39
CA ASN A 20 20.46 30.56 -6.25
C ASN A 20 19.60 31.47 -5.37
N ILE A 21 18.34 31.13 -5.12
CA ILE A 21 17.40 32.01 -4.38
C ILE A 21 17.16 31.53 -2.96
N ILE A 22 17.31 30.21 -2.68
CA ILE A 22 17.09 29.67 -1.33
C ILE A 22 18.44 29.37 -0.67
N PRO A 23 18.91 30.18 0.26
CA PRO A 23 20.14 29.90 1.00
C PRO A 23 19.95 28.69 1.91
N ASN A 24 20.95 27.80 1.96
CA ASN A 24 20.98 26.58 2.80
C ASN A 24 19.99 25.47 2.47
N VAL A 25 19.68 25.24 1.20
CA VAL A 25 18.92 24.04 0.81
C VAL A 25 19.73 22.79 1.16
N PRO A 26 19.21 21.87 2.01
CA PRO A 26 19.90 20.63 2.33
C PRO A 26 20.21 19.85 1.05
N LYS A 27 21.42 19.31 0.92
CA LYS A 27 21.85 18.50 -0.25
C LYS A 27 20.84 17.38 -0.57
N PHE A 28 20.15 16.88 0.45
CA PHE A 28 19.07 15.91 0.35
C PHE A 28 17.86 16.42 -0.43
N LEU A 29 17.45 17.69 -0.25
CA LEU A 29 16.32 18.26 -0.96
C LEU A 29 16.65 18.47 -2.46
N LEU A 30 17.90 18.83 -2.76
CA LEU A 30 18.42 18.95 -4.14
C LEU A 30 18.45 17.57 -4.85
N LEU A 31 18.86 16.53 -4.14
CA LEU A 31 18.81 15.16 -4.64
C LEU A 31 17.35 14.71 -4.88
N PHE A 32 16.42 15.05 -3.99
CA PHE A 32 15.01 14.72 -4.10
C PHE A 32 14.35 15.40 -5.30
N VAL A 33 14.57 16.72 -5.48
CA VAL A 33 14.07 17.50 -6.64
C VAL A 33 14.67 16.97 -7.94
N ARG A 34 15.97 16.66 -7.96
CA ARG A 34 16.65 16.08 -9.12
C ARG A 34 16.12 14.68 -9.46
N TYR A 35 15.83 13.87 -8.43
CA TYR A 35 15.32 12.50 -8.60
C TYR A 35 13.85 12.51 -9.06
N SER A 36 13.00 13.33 -8.47
CA SER A 36 11.61 13.54 -8.90
C SER A 36 11.57 14.01 -10.36
N PHE A 37 12.43 14.97 -10.72
CA PHE A 37 12.50 15.50 -12.07
C PHE A 37 13.03 14.50 -13.11
N ILE A 38 14.05 13.69 -12.75
CA ILE A 38 14.56 12.62 -13.63
C ILE A 38 13.49 11.53 -13.82
N MET A 39 12.67 11.28 -12.81
CA MET A 39 11.56 10.33 -12.88
C MET A 39 10.45 10.85 -13.79
N ASP A 40 10.04 12.12 -13.63
CA ASP A 40 9.04 12.75 -14.53
C ASP A 40 9.53 12.76 -15.99
N MET A 41 10.81 13.03 -16.24
CA MET A 41 11.42 12.94 -17.57
C MET A 41 11.49 11.52 -18.13
N LYS A 42 11.84 10.51 -17.29
CA LYS A 42 11.83 9.10 -17.73
C LYS A 42 10.43 8.63 -18.09
N ILE A 43 9.42 8.98 -17.29
CA ILE A 43 8.01 8.69 -17.58
C ILE A 43 7.59 9.31 -18.92
N TRP A 44 8.06 10.51 -19.21
CA TRP A 44 7.75 11.21 -20.47
C TRP A 44 8.51 10.63 -21.69
N GLN A 45 9.75 10.18 -21.51
CA GLN A 45 10.57 9.58 -22.59
C GLN A 45 10.22 8.12 -22.90
N MET A 46 9.61 7.39 -21.96
CA MET A 46 9.25 5.96 -22.14
C MET A 46 7.92 5.73 -22.87
N GLY A 47 7.36 6.74 -23.54
CA GLY A 47 6.32 6.54 -24.56
C GLY A 47 5.15 5.64 -24.10
N GLY A 48 4.49 5.94 -22.98
CA GLY A 48 3.24 5.25 -22.60
C GLY A 48 3.42 3.95 -21.81
N VAL A 49 4.59 3.61 -21.30
CA VAL A 49 4.74 2.52 -20.33
C VAL A 49 4.18 2.99 -18.98
N SER A 50 3.03 2.46 -18.60
CA SER A 50 2.44 2.71 -17.28
C SER A 50 3.38 2.13 -16.21
N MET A 51 3.98 2.98 -15.39
CA MET A 51 4.75 2.55 -14.21
C MET A 51 3.80 1.97 -13.17
N GLY A 52 4.23 0.92 -12.47
CA GLY A 52 3.46 0.30 -11.41
C GLY A 52 3.11 1.27 -10.28
N GLU A 53 1.93 1.11 -9.69
CA GLU A 53 1.42 1.94 -8.59
C GLU A 53 1.83 1.36 -7.24
N VAL A 54 2.42 2.18 -6.36
CA VAL A 54 2.71 1.81 -4.97
C VAL A 54 1.53 2.19 -4.09
N ILE A 55 0.91 1.18 -3.50
CA ILE A 55 -0.27 1.32 -2.63
C ILE A 55 0.09 0.84 -1.23
N THR A 56 0.01 1.72 -0.24
CA THR A 56 0.19 1.31 1.16
C THR A 56 -1.15 1.01 1.82
N VAL A 57 -1.25 -0.15 2.44
CA VAL A 57 -2.36 -0.54 3.31
C VAL A 57 -1.94 -0.35 4.75
N LEU A 58 -2.65 0.48 5.48
CA LEU A 58 -2.32 0.83 6.86
C LEU A 58 -3.55 0.98 7.75
N SER A 59 -3.34 1.13 9.05
CA SER A 59 -4.40 1.38 10.01
C SER A 59 -3.88 2.17 11.20
N GLY A 60 -4.72 3.04 11.78
CA GLY A 60 -4.37 3.78 13.00
C GLY A 60 -4.30 2.89 14.24
N LYS A 61 -4.97 1.73 14.23
CA LYS A 61 -5.06 0.79 15.37
C LYS A 61 -4.74 -0.63 14.96
N GLY A 62 -4.06 -1.36 15.82
CA GLY A 62 -3.85 -2.81 15.65
C GLY A 62 -5.18 -3.59 15.69
N GLY A 63 -5.23 -4.71 14.96
CA GLY A 63 -6.40 -5.60 14.97
C GLY A 63 -7.57 -5.19 14.06
N THR A 64 -7.48 -4.11 13.29
CA THR A 64 -8.51 -3.72 12.30
C THR A 64 -8.58 -4.66 11.10
N GLY A 65 -7.59 -5.55 10.92
CA GLY A 65 -7.53 -6.51 9.82
C GLY A 65 -6.80 -5.99 8.57
N LYS A 66 -5.95 -4.99 8.72
CA LYS A 66 -5.10 -4.39 7.69
C LYS A 66 -4.38 -5.46 6.83
N THR A 67 -3.59 -6.32 7.45
CA THR A 67 -2.82 -7.39 6.81
C THR A 67 -3.69 -8.37 6.02
N SER A 68 -4.84 -8.79 6.59
CA SER A 68 -5.79 -9.66 5.87
C SER A 68 -6.41 -8.98 4.66
N VAL A 69 -6.69 -7.67 4.76
CA VAL A 69 -7.19 -6.87 3.62
C VAL A 69 -6.09 -6.72 2.57
N CYS A 70 -4.85 -6.44 2.97
CA CYS A 70 -3.70 -6.33 2.06
C CYS A 70 -3.50 -7.62 1.25
N ALA A 71 -3.41 -8.76 1.93
CA ALA A 71 -3.29 -10.07 1.30
C ALA A 71 -4.45 -10.39 0.34
N ALA A 72 -5.69 -10.11 0.77
CA ALA A 72 -6.87 -10.35 -0.05
C ALA A 72 -6.91 -9.45 -1.30
N LEU A 73 -6.46 -8.20 -1.20
CA LEU A 73 -6.34 -7.29 -2.35
C LEU A 73 -5.24 -7.73 -3.32
N ALA A 74 -4.09 -8.19 -2.79
CA ALA A 74 -3.01 -8.74 -3.62
C ALA A 74 -3.50 -9.92 -4.47
N CYS A 75 -4.17 -10.88 -3.83
CA CYS A 75 -4.77 -12.01 -4.53
C CYS A 75 -5.87 -11.57 -5.53
N ALA A 76 -6.70 -10.58 -5.16
CA ALA A 76 -7.77 -10.10 -6.04
C ALA A 76 -7.24 -9.38 -7.29
N LEU A 77 -6.16 -8.61 -7.17
CA LEU A 77 -5.49 -7.99 -8.31
C LEU A 77 -4.82 -9.05 -9.21
N ALA A 78 -4.22 -10.08 -8.61
CA ALA A 78 -3.64 -11.20 -9.34
C ALA A 78 -4.71 -12.03 -10.09
N GLU A 79 -5.92 -12.20 -9.52
CA GLU A 79 -7.06 -12.81 -10.24
C GLU A 79 -7.48 -12.02 -11.49
N GLU A 80 -7.22 -10.72 -11.52
CA GLU A 80 -7.45 -9.84 -12.69
C GLU A 80 -6.21 -9.74 -13.60
N ASN A 81 -5.29 -10.72 -13.50
CA ASN A 81 -4.05 -10.84 -14.29
C ASN A 81 -3.10 -9.64 -14.15
N LYS A 82 -3.13 -8.93 -13.03
CA LYS A 82 -2.15 -7.89 -12.71
C LYS A 82 -0.90 -8.50 -12.11
N ARG A 83 0.26 -7.98 -12.50
CA ARG A 83 1.55 -8.32 -11.87
C ARG A 83 1.62 -7.59 -10.53
N VAL A 84 1.66 -8.33 -9.44
CA VAL A 84 1.56 -7.79 -8.08
C VAL A 84 2.79 -8.18 -7.29
N LEU A 85 3.42 -7.20 -6.64
CA LEU A 85 4.39 -7.43 -5.57
C LEU A 85 3.77 -7.03 -4.24
N CYS A 86 3.77 -7.94 -3.28
CA CYS A 86 3.29 -7.66 -1.93
C CYS A 86 4.47 -7.66 -0.96
N ILE A 87 4.64 -6.60 -0.18
CA ILE A 87 5.77 -6.42 0.74
C ILE A 87 5.25 -6.25 2.16
N ASP A 88 5.70 -7.11 3.07
CA ASP A 88 5.46 -6.95 4.50
C ASP A 88 6.44 -5.93 5.08
N CYS A 89 5.94 -4.75 5.44
CA CYS A 89 6.71 -3.69 6.09
C CYS A 89 6.53 -3.68 7.62
N ASP A 90 5.79 -4.64 8.19
CA ASP A 90 5.60 -4.79 9.65
C ASP A 90 6.80 -5.54 10.26
N VAL A 91 7.92 -4.79 10.34
CA VAL A 91 9.21 -5.30 10.81
C VAL A 91 9.08 -5.82 12.25
N GLY A 92 9.41 -7.08 12.44
CA GLY A 92 9.38 -7.75 13.75
C GLY A 92 8.14 -8.60 14.03
N LEU A 93 6.96 -8.32 13.43
CA LEU A 93 5.76 -9.12 13.65
C LEU A 93 5.48 -10.14 12.53
N ARG A 94 5.80 -9.82 11.29
CA ARG A 94 5.71 -10.72 10.13
C ARG A 94 4.41 -11.55 10.10
N ASN A 95 3.33 -10.99 9.56
CA ASN A 95 2.02 -11.62 9.55
C ASN A 95 1.41 -11.77 8.14
N LEU A 96 2.02 -11.14 7.13
CA LEU A 96 1.47 -11.13 5.78
C LEU A 96 1.59 -12.50 5.11
N ASP A 97 2.67 -13.25 5.36
CA ASP A 97 2.88 -14.61 4.90
C ASP A 97 1.78 -15.57 5.39
N ILE A 98 1.28 -15.42 6.62
CA ILE A 98 0.15 -16.17 7.16
C ILE A 98 -1.10 -15.91 6.32
N SER A 99 -1.40 -14.64 6.06
CA SER A 99 -2.60 -14.23 5.32
C SER A 99 -2.55 -14.60 3.83
N LEU A 100 -1.34 -14.73 3.27
CA LEU A 100 -1.08 -15.21 1.92
C LEU A 100 -0.97 -16.76 1.83
N GLY A 101 -0.94 -17.48 2.95
CA GLY A 101 -0.76 -18.92 2.96
C GLY A 101 0.66 -19.38 2.62
N LEU A 102 1.66 -18.55 2.90
CA LEU A 102 3.07 -18.75 2.52
C LEU A 102 3.98 -19.10 3.72
N MET A 103 3.43 -19.36 4.91
CA MET A 103 4.19 -19.62 6.16
C MET A 103 5.27 -20.68 6.03
N GLN A 104 5.05 -21.70 5.19
CA GLN A 104 5.98 -22.83 5.04
C GLN A 104 7.05 -22.58 3.97
N LEU A 105 6.96 -21.49 3.24
CA LEU A 105 7.92 -21.14 2.20
C LEU A 105 9.00 -20.23 2.81
N GLY A 106 10.26 -20.56 2.55
CA GLY A 106 11.38 -19.66 2.85
C GLY A 106 11.28 -18.43 1.97
N ALA A 107 10.72 -17.33 2.49
CA ALA A 107 10.56 -16.10 1.73
C ALA A 107 11.76 -15.17 1.93
N LEU A 108 12.22 -14.57 0.83
CA LEU A 108 13.20 -13.50 0.85
C LEU A 108 12.59 -12.28 1.54
N ASN A 109 13.32 -11.59 2.40
CA ASN A 109 12.85 -10.36 3.01
C ASN A 109 13.26 -9.13 2.20
N PHE A 110 12.52 -8.03 2.35
CA PHE A 110 12.76 -6.84 1.54
C PHE A 110 14.12 -6.17 1.83
N VAL A 111 14.70 -6.34 3.04
CA VAL A 111 16.03 -5.81 3.39
C VAL A 111 17.13 -6.58 2.64
N ASP A 112 16.96 -7.88 2.40
CA ASP A 112 17.90 -8.66 1.59
C ASP A 112 17.98 -8.09 0.17
N VAL A 113 16.85 -7.67 -0.40
CA VAL A 113 16.81 -7.05 -1.73
C VAL A 113 17.41 -5.64 -1.69
N CYS A 114 16.92 -4.77 -0.79
CA CYS A 114 17.31 -3.36 -0.84
C CYS A 114 18.72 -3.08 -0.28
N GLN A 115 19.24 -3.87 0.68
CA GLN A 115 20.49 -3.58 1.35
C GLN A 115 21.57 -4.65 1.20
N ARG A 116 21.20 -5.90 0.86
CA ARG A 116 22.16 -7.02 0.77
C ARG A 116 22.45 -7.49 -0.65
N GLY A 117 21.90 -6.79 -1.64
CA GLY A 117 22.21 -7.00 -3.06
C GLY A 117 21.54 -8.19 -3.71
N TYR A 118 20.50 -8.76 -3.10
CA TYR A 118 19.67 -9.76 -3.80
C TYR A 118 18.81 -9.08 -4.87
N GLU A 119 18.68 -9.72 -6.02
CA GLU A 119 17.84 -9.21 -7.09
C GLU A 119 16.34 -9.34 -6.72
N LEU A 120 15.54 -8.35 -7.11
CA LEU A 120 14.09 -8.36 -6.91
C LEU A 120 13.41 -9.55 -7.59
N GLY A 121 14.01 -10.07 -8.66
CA GLY A 121 13.57 -11.27 -9.36
C GLY A 121 13.51 -12.54 -8.51
N TYR A 122 14.20 -12.57 -7.36
CA TYR A 122 14.12 -13.66 -6.38
C TYR A 122 13.00 -13.50 -5.35
N ALA A 123 12.13 -12.47 -5.47
CA ALA A 123 10.91 -12.39 -4.67
C ALA A 123 10.10 -13.69 -4.78
N THR A 124 9.54 -14.15 -3.68
CA THR A 124 8.87 -15.46 -3.59
C THR A 124 7.61 -15.51 -4.44
N ASP A 125 7.57 -16.45 -5.39
CA ASP A 125 6.39 -16.69 -6.21
C ASP A 125 5.25 -17.30 -5.36
N HIS A 126 4.01 -16.82 -5.57
CA HIS A 126 2.85 -17.41 -4.91
C HIS A 126 2.37 -18.65 -5.68
N PRO A 127 2.22 -19.83 -5.02
CA PRO A 127 1.91 -21.08 -5.72
C PRO A 127 0.56 -21.10 -6.43
N ASP A 128 -0.44 -20.40 -5.89
CA ASP A 128 -1.80 -20.34 -6.46
C ASP A 128 -2.04 -19.12 -7.37
N TYR A 129 -1.15 -18.12 -7.36
CA TYR A 129 -1.29 -16.87 -8.11
C TYR A 129 0.02 -16.52 -8.84
N PRO A 130 0.23 -17.02 -10.07
CA PRO A 130 1.50 -16.88 -10.77
C PRO A 130 1.96 -15.45 -11.03
N SER A 131 1.05 -14.48 -10.99
CA SER A 131 1.34 -13.06 -11.15
C SER A 131 1.56 -12.32 -9.83
N LEU A 132 1.53 -13.03 -8.69
CA LEU A 132 1.76 -12.48 -7.35
C LEU A 132 3.10 -12.94 -6.80
N ARG A 133 3.92 -11.99 -6.41
CA ARG A 133 5.17 -12.22 -5.67
C ARG A 133 5.14 -11.54 -4.31
N PHE A 134 5.98 -12.04 -3.42
CA PHE A 134 6.01 -11.65 -2.03
C PHE A 134 7.43 -11.43 -1.51
N LEU A 135 7.61 -10.35 -0.73
CA LEU A 135 8.78 -10.11 0.12
C LEU A 135 8.32 -9.99 1.57
N THR A 136 8.94 -10.76 2.45
CA THR A 136 8.59 -10.74 3.88
C THR A 136 9.30 -9.60 4.62
N ALA A 137 8.85 -9.31 5.84
CA ALA A 137 9.59 -8.46 6.77
C ALA A 137 10.82 -9.22 7.32
N PRO A 138 11.93 -8.53 7.61
CA PRO A 138 13.07 -9.11 8.31
C PRO A 138 12.72 -9.40 9.77
N VAL A 139 13.28 -10.48 10.31
CA VAL A 139 13.21 -10.81 11.74
C VAL A 139 14.42 -10.20 12.46
N ASN A 140 14.24 -9.74 13.71
CA ASN A 140 15.31 -9.13 14.51
C ASN A 140 15.98 -7.90 13.84
N PHE A 141 15.16 -7.05 13.24
CA PHE A 141 15.58 -5.83 12.57
C PHE A 141 14.68 -4.67 13.03
N SER A 142 15.14 -3.42 12.90
CA SER A 142 14.33 -2.25 13.20
C SER A 142 13.98 -1.52 11.89
N ALA A 143 12.74 -1.05 11.77
CA ALA A 143 12.34 -0.23 10.63
C ALA A 143 13.15 1.09 10.53
N ALA A 144 13.72 1.56 11.67
CA ALA A 144 14.59 2.73 11.71
C ALA A 144 15.97 2.46 11.07
N ASP A 145 16.40 1.19 11.01
CA ASP A 145 17.70 0.79 10.46
C ASP A 145 17.61 0.50 8.94
N VAL A 146 16.42 0.61 8.36
CA VAL A 146 16.23 0.46 6.90
C VAL A 146 16.81 1.70 6.20
N ASP A 147 17.77 1.48 5.31
CA ASP A 147 18.25 2.55 4.44
C ASP A 147 17.16 2.98 3.45
N GLN A 148 16.62 4.19 3.68
CA GLN A 148 15.51 4.72 2.90
C GLN A 148 15.85 4.87 1.42
N SER A 149 17.10 5.21 1.08
CA SER A 149 17.51 5.38 -0.32
C SER A 149 17.51 4.05 -1.07
N SER A 150 18.00 2.99 -0.45
CA SER A 150 17.96 1.64 -1.00
C SER A 150 16.54 1.08 -1.10
N PHE A 151 15.68 1.36 -0.11
CA PHE A 151 14.26 0.97 -0.17
C PHE A 151 13.53 1.65 -1.34
N VAL A 152 13.77 2.95 -1.54
CA VAL A 152 13.24 3.69 -2.70
C VAL A 152 13.74 3.12 -4.01
N ALA A 153 15.04 2.85 -4.13
CA ALA A 153 15.62 2.27 -5.34
C ALA A 153 14.95 0.92 -5.68
N MET A 154 14.72 0.07 -4.67
CA MET A 154 13.98 -1.19 -4.84
C MET A 154 12.55 -0.94 -5.32
N LEU A 155 11.81 0.02 -4.74
CA LEU A 155 10.46 0.36 -5.19
C LEU A 155 10.45 0.89 -6.64
N MET A 156 11.46 1.66 -7.04
CA MET A 156 11.57 2.16 -8.41
C MET A 156 11.79 1.01 -9.40
N THR A 157 12.67 0.05 -9.09
CA THR A 157 12.82 -1.17 -9.89
C THR A 157 11.52 -1.98 -9.93
N ALA A 158 10.84 -2.11 -8.78
CA ALA A 158 9.55 -2.81 -8.73
C ALA A 158 8.48 -2.20 -9.64
N ARG A 159 8.45 -0.87 -9.80
CA ARG A 159 7.49 -0.19 -10.68
C ARG A 159 7.68 -0.54 -12.17
N GLU A 160 8.84 -0.98 -12.59
CA GLU A 160 9.11 -1.41 -13.96
C GLU A 160 8.52 -2.81 -14.22
N ASP A 161 8.57 -3.68 -13.21
CA ASP A 161 8.21 -5.10 -13.33
C ASP A 161 6.77 -5.42 -12.91
N TYR A 162 6.15 -4.63 -12.04
CA TYR A 162 4.83 -4.89 -11.48
C TYR A 162 3.84 -3.78 -11.79
N ASP A 163 2.57 -4.14 -11.94
CA ASP A 163 1.48 -3.17 -12.14
C ASP A 163 1.05 -2.56 -10.80
N TYR A 164 1.14 -3.34 -9.71
CA TYR A 164 0.83 -2.91 -8.35
C TYR A 164 1.86 -3.41 -7.35
N ILE A 165 2.34 -2.52 -6.48
CA ILE A 165 3.18 -2.83 -5.34
C ILE A 165 2.38 -2.53 -4.08
N LEU A 166 1.99 -3.55 -3.33
CA LEU A 166 1.23 -3.42 -2.08
C LEU A 166 2.17 -3.47 -0.88
N LEU A 167 2.16 -2.43 -0.05
CA LEU A 167 2.93 -2.36 1.18
C LEU A 167 1.99 -2.57 2.37
N ASP A 168 2.18 -3.65 3.13
CA ASP A 168 1.49 -3.86 4.41
C ASP A 168 2.26 -3.13 5.51
N ALA A 169 1.80 -1.94 5.91
CA ALA A 169 2.47 -1.11 6.90
C ALA A 169 2.20 -1.61 8.33
N PRO A 170 3.06 -1.35 9.32
CA PRO A 170 2.72 -1.58 10.73
C PRO A 170 1.52 -0.71 11.14
N ALA A 171 0.92 -1.03 12.30
CA ALA A 171 -0.10 -0.18 12.90
C ALA A 171 0.56 0.98 13.65
N GLY A 172 -0.10 2.14 13.69
CA GLY A 172 0.44 3.33 14.35
C GLY A 172 1.18 4.28 13.40
N VAL A 173 1.94 5.21 13.96
CA VAL A 173 2.61 6.31 13.23
C VAL A 173 4.13 6.38 13.53
N ASP A 174 4.76 5.24 13.65
CA ASP A 174 6.19 5.07 13.94
C ASP A 174 7.09 5.07 12.69
N SER A 175 8.35 4.62 12.84
CA SER A 175 9.32 4.55 11.74
C SER A 175 8.88 3.63 10.60
N GLY A 176 8.19 2.53 10.90
CA GLY A 176 7.66 1.61 9.90
C GLY A 176 6.51 2.23 9.09
N PHE A 177 5.66 3.00 9.74
CA PHE A 177 4.63 3.81 9.07
C PHE A 177 5.26 4.81 8.08
N LEU A 178 6.30 5.55 8.51
CA LEU A 178 7.00 6.51 7.65
C LEU A 178 7.66 5.82 6.46
N LEU A 179 8.31 4.67 6.68
CA LEU A 179 8.94 3.89 5.62
C LEU A 179 7.91 3.48 4.55
N ALA A 180 6.75 2.95 4.97
CA ALA A 180 5.74 2.45 4.07
C ALA A 180 4.95 3.56 3.36
N THR A 181 4.74 4.73 4.00
CA THR A 181 3.86 5.78 3.45
C THR A 181 4.58 6.80 2.59
N ARG A 182 5.87 7.06 2.86
CA ARG A 182 6.60 8.17 2.24
C ARG A 182 6.57 8.15 0.71
N TYR A 183 6.70 6.97 0.12
CA TYR A 183 6.83 6.79 -1.34
C TYR A 183 5.60 6.16 -1.99
N SER A 184 4.49 6.09 -1.26
CA SER A 184 3.23 5.59 -1.79
C SER A 184 2.51 6.61 -2.65
N ASP A 185 1.95 6.14 -3.77
CA ASP A 185 1.08 6.92 -4.63
C ASP A 185 -0.33 7.01 -4.05
N ARG A 186 -0.80 5.90 -3.47
CA ARG A 186 -2.12 5.80 -2.85
C ARG A 186 -2.04 5.11 -1.49
N ILE A 187 -2.93 5.51 -0.60
CA ILE A 187 -3.02 4.95 0.75
C ILE A 187 -4.43 4.41 0.99
N LEU A 188 -4.50 3.17 1.46
CA LEU A 188 -5.72 2.51 1.90
C LEU A 188 -5.71 2.45 3.42
N LEU A 189 -6.48 3.32 4.07
CA LEU A 189 -6.61 3.35 5.51
C LEU A 189 -7.73 2.40 5.95
N VAL A 190 -7.37 1.36 6.69
CA VAL A 190 -8.30 0.34 7.17
C VAL A 190 -8.75 0.66 8.59
N THR A 191 -10.06 0.80 8.78
CA THR A 191 -10.70 0.92 10.09
C THR A 191 -11.82 -0.10 10.24
N ASN A 192 -12.45 -0.15 11.40
CA ASN A 192 -13.68 -0.89 11.66
C ASN A 192 -14.70 0.00 12.40
N SER A 193 -15.84 -0.56 12.80
CA SER A 193 -16.92 0.17 13.50
C SER A 193 -16.64 0.45 14.99
N ASP A 194 -15.44 0.16 15.51
CA ASP A 194 -15.03 0.49 16.87
C ASP A 194 -14.75 2.00 16.98
N PRO A 195 -15.36 2.73 17.94
CA PRO A 195 -15.14 4.16 18.12
C PRO A 195 -13.66 4.56 18.29
N ALA A 196 -12.86 3.73 18.98
CA ALA A 196 -11.44 3.99 19.14
C ALA A 196 -10.70 3.83 17.79
N ALA A 197 -11.03 2.82 16.99
CA ALA A 197 -10.43 2.62 15.68
C ALA A 197 -10.79 3.74 14.69
N MET A 198 -12.02 4.26 14.75
CA MET A 198 -12.45 5.40 13.92
C MET A 198 -11.70 6.68 14.30
N ARG A 199 -11.54 6.95 15.61
CA ARG A 199 -10.75 8.09 16.09
C ARG A 199 -9.29 7.99 15.65
N ASP A 200 -8.68 6.82 15.80
CA ASP A 200 -7.28 6.60 15.42
C ASP A 200 -7.11 6.69 13.89
N ALA A 201 -8.12 6.27 13.12
CA ALA A 201 -8.15 6.44 11.66
C ALA A 201 -8.20 7.92 11.26
N LYS A 202 -9.03 8.73 11.93
CA LYS A 202 -9.09 10.18 11.71
C LYS A 202 -7.72 10.83 11.96
N GLN A 203 -7.13 10.58 13.13
CA GLN A 203 -5.80 11.12 13.48
C GLN A 203 -4.72 10.69 12.48
N THR A 204 -4.76 9.43 12.04
CA THR A 204 -3.83 8.93 11.02
C THR A 204 -4.03 9.63 9.68
N GLY A 205 -5.29 9.88 9.27
CA GLY A 205 -5.62 10.65 8.07
C GLY A 205 -5.05 12.06 8.13
N GLU A 206 -5.23 12.76 9.25
CA GLU A 206 -4.69 14.12 9.48
C GLU A 206 -3.15 14.14 9.38
N VAL A 207 -2.47 13.15 9.95
CA VAL A 207 -1.00 13.02 9.83
C VAL A 207 -0.58 12.82 8.38
N LEU A 208 -1.28 11.96 7.63
CA LEU A 208 -1.00 11.72 6.22
C LEU A 208 -1.21 12.97 5.36
N GLU A 209 -2.26 13.74 5.62
CA GLU A 209 -2.51 15.02 4.93
C GLU A 209 -1.41 16.03 5.22
N LEU A 210 -0.94 16.14 6.47
CA LEU A 210 0.21 16.96 6.84
C LEU A 210 1.51 16.52 6.14
N MET A 211 1.64 15.23 5.81
CA MET A 211 2.73 14.70 4.98
C MET A 211 2.55 14.97 3.48
N GLY A 212 1.47 15.65 3.07
CA GLY A 212 1.15 15.94 1.68
C GLY A 212 0.52 14.77 0.91
N LYS A 213 0.01 13.75 1.62
CA LYS A 213 -0.69 12.61 0.99
C LYS A 213 -2.15 12.96 0.74
N ASN A 214 -2.55 13.00 -0.53
CA ASN A 214 -3.90 13.40 -0.99
C ASN A 214 -4.69 12.23 -1.62
N GLN A 215 -4.04 11.11 -1.93
CA GLN A 215 -4.70 9.91 -2.45
C GLN A 215 -4.98 8.90 -1.33
N ILE A 216 -5.72 9.33 -0.30
CA ILE A 216 -6.12 8.49 0.82
C ILE A 216 -7.54 7.98 0.57
N ARG A 217 -7.79 6.68 0.79
CA ARG A 217 -9.10 6.05 0.69
C ARG A 217 -9.37 5.18 1.90
N LEU A 218 -10.60 5.25 2.42
CA LEU A 218 -11.03 4.48 3.57
C LEU A 218 -11.54 3.10 3.17
N ILE A 219 -11.13 2.07 3.90
CA ILE A 219 -11.75 0.75 3.89
C ILE A 219 -12.35 0.50 5.26
N VAL A 220 -13.67 0.31 5.33
CA VAL A 220 -14.34 -0.09 6.57
C VAL A 220 -14.40 -1.61 6.60
N ASN A 221 -13.61 -2.24 7.47
CA ASN A 221 -13.45 -3.68 7.57
C ASN A 221 -14.25 -4.25 8.75
N ARG A 222 -14.54 -5.55 8.69
CA ARG A 222 -15.25 -6.31 9.73
C ARG A 222 -16.59 -5.70 10.10
N VAL A 223 -17.33 -5.21 9.08
CA VAL A 223 -18.65 -4.61 9.31
C VAL A 223 -19.65 -5.71 9.67
N ASN A 224 -20.16 -5.63 10.89
CA ASN A 224 -21.23 -6.49 11.39
C ASN A 224 -22.55 -5.70 11.34
N ARG A 225 -23.45 -6.08 10.44
CA ARG A 225 -24.74 -5.39 10.24
C ARG A 225 -25.60 -5.37 11.50
N ARG A 226 -25.59 -6.46 12.30
CA ARG A 226 -26.39 -6.55 13.51
C ARG A 226 -25.87 -5.58 14.59
N TYR A 227 -24.54 -5.54 14.75
CA TYR A 227 -23.91 -4.61 15.67
C TYR A 227 -24.17 -3.15 15.23
N ALA A 228 -23.92 -2.81 13.96
CA ALA A 228 -24.14 -1.48 13.42
C ALA A 228 -25.60 -1.01 13.64
N ALA A 229 -26.58 -1.87 13.35
CA ALA A 229 -27.99 -1.56 13.58
C ALA A 229 -28.32 -1.38 15.08
N ALA A 230 -27.72 -2.19 15.97
CA ALA A 230 -27.97 -2.10 17.41
C ALA A 230 -27.43 -0.80 18.03
N VAL A 231 -26.34 -0.23 17.48
CA VAL A 231 -25.74 1.03 17.96
C VAL A 231 -26.15 2.24 17.11
N GLY A 232 -26.99 2.04 16.07
CA GLY A 232 -27.41 3.11 15.18
C GLY A 232 -26.30 3.71 14.33
N LEU A 233 -25.19 2.99 14.11
CA LEU A 233 -24.04 3.46 13.36
C LEU A 233 -24.17 3.11 11.87
N THR A 234 -24.10 4.11 11.01
CA THR A 234 -24.11 3.95 9.55
C THR A 234 -22.68 4.04 8.98
N ILE A 235 -22.52 3.66 7.72
CA ILE A 235 -21.25 3.87 7.01
C ILE A 235 -20.98 5.35 6.78
N ASP A 236 -22.02 6.15 6.55
CA ASP A 236 -21.89 7.59 6.37
C ASP A 236 -21.39 8.25 7.66
N ASP A 237 -21.85 7.81 8.84
CA ASP A 237 -21.31 8.27 10.12
C ASP A 237 -19.82 7.98 10.28
N ILE A 238 -19.36 6.82 9.79
CA ILE A 238 -17.94 6.46 9.82
C ILE A 238 -17.13 7.35 8.86
N MET A 239 -17.65 7.62 7.66
CA MET A 239 -17.04 8.53 6.70
C MET A 239 -16.96 9.96 7.24
N ASP A 240 -18.03 10.47 7.81
CA ASP A 240 -18.08 11.80 8.40
C ASP A 240 -17.11 11.92 9.58
N HIS A 241 -17.06 10.89 10.44
CA HIS A 241 -16.15 10.89 11.59
C HIS A 241 -14.68 10.86 11.18
N THR A 242 -14.33 10.08 10.14
CA THR A 242 -12.95 9.96 9.66
C THR A 242 -12.54 11.04 8.68
N ALA A 243 -13.52 11.73 8.07
CA ALA A 243 -13.36 12.72 7.00
C ALA A 243 -12.62 12.15 5.75
N LEU A 244 -12.72 10.84 5.51
CA LEU A 244 -12.01 10.16 4.41
C LEU A 244 -12.96 9.56 3.38
N PRO A 245 -12.65 9.68 2.08
CA PRO A 245 -13.45 9.10 1.02
C PRO A 245 -13.36 7.57 1.02
N LEU A 246 -14.52 6.91 0.98
CA LEU A 246 -14.67 5.47 1.01
C LEU A 246 -14.27 4.82 -0.32
N ILE A 247 -13.50 3.72 -0.28
CA ILE A 247 -13.27 2.85 -1.44
C ILE A 247 -13.97 1.51 -1.30
N GLY A 248 -14.27 1.07 -0.09
CA GLY A 248 -14.99 -0.18 0.08
C GLY A 248 -15.31 -0.56 1.51
N ILE A 249 -16.22 -1.52 1.60
CA ILE A 249 -16.72 -2.09 2.85
C ILE A 249 -16.48 -3.58 2.80
N VAL A 250 -15.84 -4.13 3.84
CA VAL A 250 -15.60 -5.56 3.98
C VAL A 250 -16.41 -6.07 5.16
N PRO A 251 -17.38 -6.97 4.95
CA PRO A 251 -18.18 -7.53 6.03
C PRO A 251 -17.33 -8.42 6.95
N GLU A 252 -17.76 -8.55 8.20
CA GLU A 252 -17.22 -9.56 9.11
C GLU A 252 -17.51 -10.95 8.57
N ASP A 253 -16.46 -11.77 8.40
CA ASP A 253 -16.57 -13.11 7.82
C ASP A 253 -15.62 -14.07 8.53
N LEU A 254 -16.19 -15.09 9.20
CA LEU A 254 -15.42 -16.13 9.89
C LEU A 254 -14.47 -16.91 8.97
N LYS A 255 -14.68 -16.85 7.65
CA LYS A 255 -13.80 -17.49 6.67
C LYS A 255 -12.41 -16.84 6.62
N VAL A 256 -12.29 -15.57 7.04
CA VAL A 256 -10.99 -14.87 7.10
C VAL A 256 -10.05 -15.55 8.11
N PRO A 257 -10.37 -15.64 9.40
CA PRO A 257 -9.50 -16.33 10.35
C PRO A 257 -9.37 -17.83 10.07
N LEU A 258 -10.39 -18.48 9.53
CA LEU A 258 -10.32 -19.89 9.14
C LEU A 258 -9.33 -20.12 7.98
N ALA A 259 -9.29 -19.25 7.00
CA ALA A 259 -8.33 -19.31 5.90
C ALA A 259 -6.90 -19.20 6.42
N ALA A 260 -6.62 -18.20 7.27
CA ALA A 260 -5.32 -18.02 7.90
C ALA A 260 -4.89 -19.24 8.73
N ALA A 261 -5.81 -19.80 9.55
CA ALA A 261 -5.56 -21.01 10.35
C ALA A 261 -5.28 -22.24 9.49
N ASN A 262 -5.80 -22.30 8.27
CA ASN A 262 -5.54 -23.38 7.31
C ASN A 262 -4.35 -23.12 6.38
N GLY A 263 -3.61 -22.02 6.59
CA GLY A 263 -2.46 -21.67 5.76
C GLY A 263 -2.84 -21.46 4.29
N ALA A 264 -3.98 -20.83 4.03
CA ALA A 264 -4.47 -20.58 2.68
C ALA A 264 -4.95 -19.12 2.51
N PRO A 265 -4.73 -18.49 1.35
CA PRO A 265 -5.27 -17.17 1.11
C PRO A 265 -6.81 -17.22 1.04
N LEU A 266 -7.47 -16.20 1.60
CA LEU A 266 -8.94 -16.14 1.71
C LEU A 266 -9.67 -16.43 0.40
N LEU A 267 -9.23 -15.83 -0.72
CA LEU A 267 -9.89 -15.94 -2.01
C LEU A 267 -9.82 -17.37 -2.58
N ARG A 268 -8.76 -18.11 -2.25
CA ARG A 268 -8.58 -19.51 -2.63
C ARG A 268 -9.34 -20.44 -1.67
N PHE A 269 -9.27 -20.17 -0.36
CA PHE A 269 -9.92 -20.95 0.68
C PHE A 269 -11.44 -20.99 0.51
N ASN A 270 -12.06 -19.84 0.22
CA ASN A 270 -13.50 -19.81 -0.02
C ASN A 270 -13.92 -18.73 -1.03
N ARG A 271 -14.15 -19.12 -2.27
CA ARG A 271 -14.58 -18.23 -3.36
C ARG A 271 -15.93 -17.54 -3.11
N ARG A 272 -16.79 -18.10 -2.24
CA ARG A 272 -18.11 -17.55 -1.86
C ARG A 272 -18.05 -16.71 -0.58
N SER A 273 -16.88 -16.46 -0.02
CA SER A 273 -16.70 -15.55 1.12
C SER A 273 -17.19 -14.15 0.75
N GLN A 274 -17.99 -13.54 1.62
CA GLN A 274 -18.46 -12.17 1.43
C GLN A 274 -17.30 -11.17 1.53
N ALA A 275 -16.34 -11.43 2.43
CA ALA A 275 -15.13 -10.62 2.53
C ALA A 275 -14.26 -10.74 1.26
N ALA A 276 -14.10 -11.94 0.69
CA ALA A 276 -13.39 -12.13 -0.58
C ALA A 276 -14.08 -11.36 -1.73
N ALA A 277 -15.40 -11.46 -1.83
CA ALA A 277 -16.18 -10.73 -2.84
C ALA A 277 -16.04 -9.21 -2.68
N ALA A 278 -16.00 -8.70 -1.43
CA ALA A 278 -15.76 -7.29 -1.16
C ALA A 278 -14.36 -6.85 -1.60
N CYS A 279 -13.32 -7.63 -1.29
CA CYS A 279 -11.94 -7.33 -1.73
C CYS A 279 -11.81 -7.34 -3.25
N ARG A 280 -12.48 -8.26 -3.98
CA ARG A 280 -12.53 -8.22 -5.45
C ARG A 280 -13.16 -6.94 -5.98
N ARG A 281 -14.25 -6.44 -5.35
CA ARG A 281 -14.87 -5.16 -5.74
C ARG A 281 -13.94 -3.98 -5.46
N ILE A 282 -13.20 -3.99 -4.34
CA ILE A 282 -12.21 -2.95 -4.04
C ILE A 282 -11.08 -2.99 -5.06
N ALA A 283 -10.53 -4.17 -5.39
CA ALA A 283 -9.51 -4.32 -6.42
C ALA A 283 -9.95 -3.76 -7.78
N LYS A 284 -11.19 -4.01 -8.19
CA LYS A 284 -11.75 -3.43 -9.42
C LYS A 284 -11.81 -1.90 -9.38
N ARG A 285 -12.16 -1.29 -8.23
CA ARG A 285 -12.15 0.17 -8.07
C ARG A 285 -10.74 0.74 -8.07
N LEU A 286 -9.76 0.01 -7.52
CA LEU A 286 -8.34 0.40 -7.61
C LEU A 286 -7.87 0.47 -9.06
N MET A 287 -8.34 -0.44 -9.92
CA MET A 287 -8.09 -0.44 -11.36
C MET A 287 -8.91 0.61 -12.14
N GLY A 288 -9.72 1.43 -11.47
CA GLY A 288 -10.53 2.46 -12.10
C GLY A 288 -11.89 2.00 -12.64
N HIS A 289 -12.31 0.74 -12.37
CA HIS A 289 -13.63 0.28 -12.81
C HIS A 289 -14.75 0.86 -11.92
N PRO A 290 -15.86 1.34 -12.51
CA PRO A 290 -16.98 1.91 -11.77
C PRO A 290 -17.85 0.80 -11.14
N VAL A 291 -17.38 0.20 -10.06
CA VAL A 291 -18.13 -0.82 -9.31
C VAL A 291 -18.86 -0.18 -8.13
N PRO A 292 -20.17 -0.34 -7.96
CA PRO A 292 -20.92 0.22 -6.84
C PRO A 292 -20.38 -0.25 -5.47
N ILE A 293 -20.36 0.66 -4.49
CA ILE A 293 -20.04 0.29 -3.10
C ILE A 293 -21.29 -0.36 -2.49
N SER A 294 -21.18 -1.58 -2.06
CA SER A 294 -22.25 -2.34 -1.40
C SER A 294 -21.66 -3.28 -0.35
N LEU A 295 -22.43 -3.50 0.69
CA LEU A 295 -22.19 -4.57 1.68
C LEU A 295 -22.66 -5.90 1.12
#